data_831b39bfa4fd345090eaa6f0d0e83094
#
_entry.id   831b39bfa4fd345090eaa6f0d0e83094
#
_cell.length_a   1.000
_cell.length_b   1.000
_cell.length_c   1.000
_cell.angle_alpha   90.00
_cell.angle_beta   90.00
_cell.angle_gamma   90.00
#
_symmetry.space_group_name_H-M   'P 1'
#
loop_
_entity.id
_entity.type
_entity.pdbx_description
1 polymer ?
#
loop_
_entity_poly.entity_id
_entity_poly.type
_entity_poly.pdbx_seq_one_letter_code
_entity_poly.pdbx_strand_id
1 'polypeptide(L)'
;VTASGKNQQEKQSKVLVLSILSAVPIIMVLGNSMLIPVLPTIQSDLKISPLQVSLLITLFSIPAGIIIPLSGILSDRYGRKMVIAPSLLLYGAGGLLTGFAAIWGGGIYWLMLTGRIIQGIGAAGTAPIAMALVSDLYKKEERSSALGVIEAANGFGKVVSPILGSLLALITWYALFFSFPILTVPIALALWFFIKEPQQSRNPQPISKYKDNIIKTWKRDGRWLLVTFLAGALTLFILFGVLFFLSDFLEKRYGIEGVIKGLILAIPLLAMSSVSLWAGNHVKEKIQTMKRFIVTGLFIVTIGMALVPFLSNTYLLITDLVGIGIGSGLILPCLNTLITSAVGSKERGIVTSFYGSVRFLGVALGPPVFGALANAKYLLYLGNAGLALITGILAIWAIRKPERLRSPHGHSRVYLRRNRLGPT
;
A
#
# COMPACT_ATOMS: atom_id res chain seq x y z
N VAL A 1 -35.06 -14.06 -24.20
CA VAL A 1 -34.29 -13.71 -22.99
C VAL A 1 -34.92 -12.46 -22.43
N THR A 2 -35.64 -12.57 -21.29
CA THR A 2 -36.36 -11.47 -20.65
C THR A 2 -35.42 -10.39 -20.16
N ALA A 3 -35.86 -9.13 -20.11
CA ALA A 3 -35.06 -7.98 -19.60
C ALA A 3 -34.49 -8.23 -18.19
N SER A 4 -35.20 -9.04 -17.37
CA SER A 4 -34.74 -9.50 -16.05
C SER A 4 -33.49 -10.41 -16.14
N GLY A 5 -33.42 -11.30 -17.13
CA GLY A 5 -32.25 -12.18 -17.31
C GLY A 5 -30.98 -11.44 -17.78
N LYS A 6 -31.15 -10.40 -18.64
CA LYS A 6 -30.02 -9.55 -19.03
C LYS A 6 -29.47 -8.75 -17.86
N ASN A 7 -30.31 -8.20 -17.00
CA ASN A 7 -29.91 -7.45 -15.80
C ASN A 7 -29.18 -8.34 -14.77
N GLN A 8 -29.63 -9.61 -14.60
CA GLN A 8 -28.94 -10.55 -13.71
C GLN A 8 -27.57 -10.97 -14.26
N GLN A 9 -27.44 -11.23 -15.56
CA GLN A 9 -26.16 -11.57 -16.18
C GLN A 9 -25.17 -10.40 -16.12
N GLU A 10 -25.62 -9.17 -16.34
CA GLU A 10 -24.77 -7.97 -16.23
C GLU A 10 -24.29 -7.74 -14.79
N LYS A 11 -25.16 -7.96 -13.80
CA LYS A 11 -24.83 -7.85 -12.37
C LYS A 11 -23.83 -8.94 -11.92
N GLN A 12 -24.02 -10.19 -12.37
CA GLN A 12 -23.09 -11.30 -12.09
C GLN A 12 -21.72 -11.06 -12.74
N SER A 13 -21.67 -10.52 -13.97
CA SER A 13 -20.44 -10.16 -14.64
C SER A 13 -19.66 -9.06 -13.87
N LYS A 14 -20.36 -8.05 -13.35
CA LYS A 14 -19.73 -6.98 -12.54
C LYS A 14 -19.14 -7.50 -11.23
N VAL A 15 -19.84 -8.40 -10.54
CA VAL A 15 -19.34 -9.00 -9.29
C VAL A 15 -18.09 -9.84 -9.55
N LEU A 16 -18.08 -10.67 -10.58
CA LEU A 16 -16.91 -11.47 -10.97
C LEU A 16 -15.71 -10.60 -11.29
N VAL A 17 -15.91 -9.54 -12.09
CA VAL A 17 -14.84 -8.57 -12.44
C VAL A 17 -14.28 -7.92 -11.18
N LEU A 18 -15.15 -7.47 -10.27
CA LEU A 18 -14.72 -6.84 -9.03
C LEU A 18 -13.95 -7.81 -8.11
N SER A 19 -14.38 -9.08 -8.02
CA SER A 19 -13.69 -10.12 -7.25
C SER A 19 -12.30 -10.39 -7.78
N ILE A 20 -12.13 -10.52 -9.11
CA ILE A 20 -10.82 -10.71 -9.74
C ILE A 20 -9.91 -9.50 -9.46
N LEU A 21 -10.43 -8.29 -9.63
CA LEU A 21 -9.65 -7.07 -9.40
C LEU A 21 -9.31 -6.85 -7.92
N SER A 22 -10.14 -7.32 -6.99
CA SER A 22 -9.89 -7.26 -5.54
C SER A 22 -8.78 -8.24 -5.09
N ALA A 23 -8.60 -9.35 -5.79
CA ALA A 23 -7.51 -10.28 -5.49
C ALA A 23 -6.12 -9.68 -5.79
N VAL A 24 -6.01 -8.74 -6.74
CA VAL A 24 -4.73 -8.15 -7.15
C VAL A 24 -4.04 -7.38 -5.99
N PRO A 25 -4.70 -6.44 -5.27
CA PRO A 25 -4.07 -5.77 -4.13
C PRO A 25 -3.81 -6.72 -2.95
N ILE A 26 -4.61 -7.77 -2.75
CA ILE A 26 -4.32 -8.80 -1.74
C ILE A 26 -2.97 -9.43 -2.05
N ILE A 27 -2.80 -9.95 -3.27
CA ILE A 27 -1.55 -10.61 -3.70
C ILE A 27 -0.34 -9.67 -3.54
N MET A 28 -0.47 -8.40 -3.93
CA MET A 28 0.62 -7.44 -3.81
C MET A 28 1.07 -7.27 -2.35
N VAL A 29 0.14 -7.21 -1.41
CA VAL A 29 0.44 -7.05 0.02
C VAL A 29 1.05 -8.32 0.61
N LEU A 30 0.64 -9.50 0.15
CA LEU A 30 1.21 -10.78 0.60
C LEU A 30 2.74 -10.81 0.41
N GLY A 31 3.27 -10.20 -0.65
CA GLY A 31 4.68 -10.25 -1.02
C GLY A 31 5.69 -9.86 0.05
N ASN A 32 5.35 -8.92 0.91
CA ASN A 32 6.22 -8.52 2.02
C ASN A 32 5.66 -8.96 3.39
N SER A 33 4.35 -8.82 3.59
CA SER A 33 3.76 -9.03 4.90
C SER A 33 3.78 -10.51 5.33
N MET A 34 3.73 -11.46 4.40
CA MET A 34 3.88 -12.89 4.69
C MET A 34 5.29 -13.27 5.17
N LEU A 35 6.31 -12.54 4.73
CA LEU A 35 7.69 -12.81 5.14
C LEU A 35 7.97 -12.41 6.60
N ILE A 36 7.32 -11.36 7.10
CA ILE A 36 7.64 -10.78 8.41
C ILE A 36 7.69 -11.83 9.54
N PRO A 37 6.70 -12.70 9.74
CA PRO A 37 6.73 -13.71 10.79
C PRO A 37 7.82 -14.77 10.57
N VAL A 38 8.29 -14.93 9.35
CA VAL A 38 9.19 -16.02 8.94
C VAL A 38 10.65 -15.56 8.84
N LEU A 39 10.91 -14.24 8.86
CA LEU A 39 12.26 -13.69 8.72
C LEU A 39 13.26 -14.22 9.76
N PRO A 40 12.92 -14.33 11.07
CA PRO A 40 13.87 -14.90 12.03
C PRO A 40 14.20 -16.36 11.73
N THR A 41 13.22 -17.16 11.30
CA THR A 41 13.44 -18.55 10.88
C THR A 41 14.35 -18.63 9.65
N ILE A 42 14.14 -17.77 8.65
CA ILE A 42 15.04 -17.68 7.48
C ILE A 42 16.46 -17.28 7.92
N GLN A 43 16.58 -16.34 8.86
CA GLN A 43 17.85 -15.87 9.37
C GLN A 43 18.64 -17.00 10.05
N SER A 44 17.99 -17.78 10.90
CA SER A 44 18.62 -18.90 11.61
C SER A 44 19.00 -20.06 10.68
N ASP A 45 18.13 -20.39 9.75
CA ASP A 45 18.29 -21.53 8.83
C ASP A 45 19.43 -21.29 7.81
N LEU A 46 19.47 -20.09 7.24
CA LEU A 46 20.51 -19.70 6.30
C LEU A 46 21.78 -19.15 6.98
N LYS A 47 21.79 -19.00 8.31
CA LYS A 47 22.90 -18.45 9.11
C LYS A 47 23.36 -17.08 8.59
N ILE A 48 22.42 -16.22 8.22
CA ILE A 48 22.67 -14.87 7.70
C ILE A 48 22.42 -13.80 8.76
N SER A 49 22.98 -12.60 8.54
CA SER A 49 22.81 -11.47 9.47
C SER A 49 21.39 -10.89 9.43
N PRO A 50 20.96 -10.16 10.48
CA PRO A 50 19.68 -9.42 10.48
C PRO A 50 19.55 -8.45 9.29
N LEU A 51 20.65 -7.84 8.88
CA LEU A 51 20.67 -6.96 7.72
C LEU A 51 20.40 -7.77 6.44
N GLN A 52 21.06 -8.89 6.27
CA GLN A 52 20.85 -9.75 5.09
C GLN A 52 19.42 -10.28 5.00
N VAL A 53 18.83 -10.75 6.10
CA VAL A 53 17.44 -11.23 6.03
C VAL A 53 16.45 -10.10 5.70
N SER A 54 16.70 -8.87 6.19
CA SER A 54 15.87 -7.71 5.87
C SER A 54 15.95 -7.30 4.39
N LEU A 55 17.05 -7.59 3.69
CA LEU A 55 17.18 -7.34 2.26
C LEU A 55 16.15 -8.11 1.41
N LEU A 56 15.58 -9.19 1.91
CA LEU A 56 14.47 -9.88 1.24
C LEU A 56 13.23 -8.98 1.09
N ILE A 57 12.97 -8.10 2.04
CA ILE A 57 11.90 -7.09 1.95
C ILE A 57 12.37 -5.88 1.13
N THR A 58 13.59 -5.43 1.37
CA THR A 58 14.17 -4.24 0.74
C THR A 58 14.26 -4.39 -0.77
N LEU A 59 14.83 -5.51 -1.26
CA LEU A 59 15.03 -5.77 -2.69
C LEU A 59 13.77 -6.20 -3.44
N PHE A 60 12.67 -6.43 -2.75
CA PHE A 60 11.34 -6.41 -3.35
C PHE A 60 10.80 -4.96 -3.45
N SER A 61 10.94 -4.19 -2.39
CA SER A 61 10.24 -2.91 -2.25
C SER A 61 10.91 -1.78 -3.03
N ILE A 62 12.24 -1.75 -3.15
CA ILE A 62 12.95 -0.72 -3.94
C ILE A 62 12.60 -0.82 -5.43
N PRO A 63 12.75 -1.98 -6.10
CA PRO A 63 12.35 -2.11 -7.50
C PRO A 63 10.87 -1.80 -7.71
N ALA A 64 9.98 -2.27 -6.80
CA ALA A 64 8.57 -1.92 -6.88
C ALA A 64 8.37 -0.40 -6.84
N GLY A 65 8.98 0.29 -5.89
CA GLY A 65 8.90 1.74 -5.76
C GLY A 65 9.39 2.48 -7.00
N ILE A 66 10.50 2.06 -7.60
CA ILE A 66 11.06 2.69 -8.80
C ILE A 66 10.17 2.47 -10.03
N ILE A 67 9.61 1.28 -10.17
CA ILE A 67 8.88 0.87 -11.39
C ILE A 67 7.40 1.30 -11.34
N ILE A 68 6.78 1.56 -10.19
CA ILE A 68 5.37 1.98 -10.09
C ILE A 68 5.03 3.16 -11.01
N PRO A 69 5.78 4.27 -11.07
CA PRO A 69 5.46 5.38 -11.97
C PRO A 69 5.55 4.98 -13.45
N LEU A 70 6.52 4.14 -13.81
CA LEU A 70 6.70 3.64 -15.17
C LEU A 70 5.55 2.72 -15.57
N SER A 71 5.14 1.82 -14.70
CA SER A 71 3.99 0.93 -14.91
C SER A 71 2.70 1.71 -15.13
N GLY A 72 2.51 2.83 -14.41
CA GLY A 72 1.40 3.75 -14.62
C GLY A 72 1.37 4.31 -16.05
N ILE A 73 2.50 4.84 -16.54
CA ILE A 73 2.64 5.38 -17.90
C ILE A 73 2.42 4.28 -18.96
N LEU A 74 3.00 3.10 -18.75
CA LEU A 74 2.83 1.96 -19.65
C LEU A 74 1.36 1.53 -19.73
N SER A 75 0.66 1.49 -18.59
CA SER A 75 -0.75 1.10 -18.55
C SER A 75 -1.68 2.11 -19.23
N ASP A 76 -1.36 3.40 -19.17
CA ASP A 76 -2.09 4.44 -19.91
C ASP A 76 -1.89 4.28 -21.43
N ARG A 77 -0.74 3.78 -21.84
CA ARG A 77 -0.35 3.68 -23.26
C ARG A 77 -0.78 2.38 -23.91
N TYR A 78 -0.55 1.25 -23.24
CA TYR A 78 -0.80 -0.08 -23.80
C TYR A 78 -2.10 -0.72 -23.31
N GLY A 79 -2.68 -0.20 -22.22
CA GLY A 79 -3.88 -0.70 -21.58
C GLY A 79 -3.59 -1.28 -20.20
N ARG A 80 -4.59 -1.19 -19.31
CA ARG A 80 -4.48 -1.64 -17.93
C ARG A 80 -4.23 -3.13 -17.83
N LYS A 81 -5.05 -3.90 -18.56
CA LYS A 81 -4.98 -5.37 -18.60
C LYS A 81 -3.64 -5.87 -19.13
N MET A 82 -3.11 -5.21 -20.18
CA MET A 82 -1.83 -5.55 -20.79
C MET A 82 -0.62 -5.32 -19.88
N VAL A 83 -0.80 -4.57 -18.79
CA VAL A 83 0.26 -4.38 -17.80
C VAL A 83 0.01 -5.25 -16.58
N ILE A 84 -1.22 -5.34 -16.05
CA ILE A 84 -1.50 -6.11 -14.82
C ILE A 84 -1.21 -7.61 -15.01
N ALA A 85 -1.65 -8.23 -16.10
CA ALA A 85 -1.54 -9.67 -16.28
C ALA A 85 -0.07 -10.13 -16.40
N PRO A 86 0.80 -9.55 -17.27
CA PRO A 86 2.22 -9.88 -17.28
C PRO A 86 2.93 -9.58 -15.96
N SER A 87 2.52 -8.49 -15.28
CA SER A 87 3.09 -8.13 -13.99
C SER A 87 2.80 -9.17 -12.90
N LEU A 88 1.59 -9.74 -12.87
CA LEU A 88 1.23 -10.84 -11.98
C LEU A 88 2.05 -12.11 -12.30
N LEU A 89 2.25 -12.43 -13.59
CA LEU A 89 3.08 -13.56 -13.98
C LEU A 89 4.55 -13.34 -13.60
N LEU A 90 5.08 -12.15 -13.80
CA LEU A 90 6.44 -11.79 -13.39
C LEU A 90 6.60 -11.86 -11.87
N TYR A 91 5.58 -11.42 -11.14
CA TYR A 91 5.52 -11.52 -9.67
C TYR A 91 5.59 -13.01 -9.23
N GLY A 92 4.80 -13.87 -9.83
CA GLY A 92 4.84 -15.32 -9.57
C GLY A 92 6.18 -15.95 -9.93
N ALA A 93 6.75 -15.61 -11.09
CA ALA A 93 8.05 -16.11 -11.53
C ALA A 93 9.19 -15.71 -10.56
N GLY A 94 9.19 -14.46 -10.06
CA GLY A 94 10.12 -14.03 -9.03
C GLY A 94 9.97 -14.82 -7.73
N GLY A 95 8.73 -15.16 -7.34
CA GLY A 95 8.46 -16.05 -6.22
C GLY A 95 9.02 -17.44 -6.44
N LEU A 96 8.76 -18.05 -7.60
CA LEU A 96 9.32 -19.36 -7.98
C LEU A 96 10.85 -19.37 -7.90
N LEU A 97 11.49 -18.39 -8.48
CA LEU A 97 12.95 -18.28 -8.46
C LEU A 97 13.49 -18.21 -7.03
N THR A 98 12.85 -17.40 -6.17
CA THR A 98 13.22 -17.30 -4.75
C THR A 98 13.02 -18.64 -4.03
N GLY A 99 11.90 -19.33 -4.29
CA GLY A 99 11.58 -20.61 -3.67
C GLY A 99 12.57 -21.72 -4.07
N PHE A 100 12.89 -21.84 -5.35
CA PHE A 100 13.91 -22.79 -5.81
C PHE A 100 15.29 -22.47 -5.27
N ALA A 101 15.70 -21.20 -5.24
CA ALA A 101 16.94 -20.78 -4.63
C ALA A 101 17.03 -21.16 -3.15
N ALA A 102 15.91 -21.09 -2.42
CA ALA A 102 15.82 -21.45 -1.01
C ALA A 102 16.03 -22.98 -0.77
N ILE A 103 15.52 -23.83 -1.68
CA ILE A 103 15.69 -25.29 -1.57
C ILE A 103 17.16 -25.71 -1.74
N TRP A 104 17.89 -25.05 -2.63
CA TRP A 104 19.28 -25.41 -2.92
C TRP A 104 20.31 -24.99 -1.85
N GLY A 105 19.87 -24.30 -0.77
CA GLY A 105 20.68 -24.01 0.41
C GLY A 105 21.50 -22.72 0.34
N GLY A 106 22.20 -22.40 1.43
CA GLY A 106 22.78 -21.09 1.73
C GLY A 106 23.79 -20.48 0.73
N GLY A 107 24.35 -21.27 -0.20
CA GLY A 107 25.23 -20.76 -1.26
C GLY A 107 24.54 -19.89 -2.31
N ILE A 108 23.20 -19.87 -2.32
CA ILE A 108 22.39 -19.23 -3.38
C ILE A 108 21.53 -18.06 -2.86
N TYR A 109 21.89 -17.51 -1.72
CA TYR A 109 21.22 -16.33 -1.15
C TYR A 109 21.06 -15.18 -2.16
N TRP A 110 22.07 -14.90 -2.98
CA TRP A 110 22.00 -13.87 -4.03
C TRP A 110 20.93 -14.16 -5.10
N LEU A 111 20.69 -15.43 -5.40
CA LEU A 111 19.63 -15.81 -6.33
C LEU A 111 18.25 -15.58 -5.70
N MET A 112 18.09 -15.79 -4.38
CA MET A 112 16.86 -15.42 -3.66
C MET A 112 16.61 -13.91 -3.78
N LEU A 113 17.64 -13.07 -3.60
CA LEU A 113 17.53 -11.62 -3.75
C LEU A 113 17.17 -11.22 -5.18
N THR A 114 17.73 -11.89 -6.18
CA THR A 114 17.37 -11.69 -7.59
C THR A 114 15.90 -12.00 -7.84
N GLY A 115 15.40 -13.12 -7.30
CA GLY A 115 13.98 -13.46 -7.36
C GLY A 115 13.10 -12.40 -6.71
N ARG A 116 13.53 -11.82 -5.58
CA ARG A 116 12.82 -10.71 -4.91
C ARG A 116 12.80 -9.43 -5.74
N ILE A 117 13.89 -9.11 -6.44
CA ILE A 117 13.93 -7.97 -7.38
C ILE A 117 12.91 -8.17 -8.50
N ILE A 118 12.90 -9.35 -9.14
CA ILE A 118 11.96 -9.69 -10.21
C ILE A 118 10.52 -9.62 -9.69
N GLN A 119 10.25 -10.14 -8.50
CA GLN A 119 8.96 -10.11 -7.86
C GLN A 119 8.51 -8.66 -7.56
N GLY A 120 9.43 -7.80 -7.13
CA GLY A 120 9.18 -6.37 -6.90
C GLY A 120 8.82 -5.62 -8.18
N ILE A 121 9.52 -5.88 -9.28
CA ILE A 121 9.20 -5.33 -10.61
C ILE A 121 7.79 -5.75 -11.00
N GLY A 122 7.43 -7.02 -10.81
CA GLY A 122 6.08 -7.52 -11.06
C GLY A 122 5.04 -6.81 -10.17
N ALA A 123 5.32 -6.62 -8.88
CA ALA A 123 4.41 -5.94 -7.95
C ALA A 123 4.02 -4.53 -8.40
N ALA A 124 4.94 -3.81 -9.04
CA ALA A 124 4.74 -2.42 -9.48
C ALA A 124 3.58 -2.26 -10.48
N GLY A 125 3.33 -3.27 -11.31
CA GLY A 125 2.28 -3.24 -12.32
C GLY A 125 0.93 -3.82 -11.85
N THR A 126 0.70 -3.98 -10.55
CA THR A 126 -0.48 -4.68 -10.01
C THR A 126 -1.51 -3.74 -9.39
N ALA A 127 -1.55 -3.58 -8.07
CA ALA A 127 -2.63 -2.90 -7.35
C ALA A 127 -2.90 -1.46 -7.81
N PRO A 128 -1.91 -0.58 -8.06
CA PRO A 128 -2.20 0.78 -8.51
C PRO A 128 -2.94 0.81 -9.86
N ILE A 129 -2.58 -0.12 -10.76
CA ILE A 129 -3.19 -0.21 -12.07
C ILE A 129 -4.56 -0.89 -12.00
N ALA A 130 -4.75 -1.87 -11.10
CA ALA A 130 -6.06 -2.47 -10.84
C ALA A 130 -7.06 -1.42 -10.33
N MET A 131 -6.65 -0.52 -9.44
CA MET A 131 -7.48 0.62 -8.99
C MET A 131 -7.84 1.57 -10.15
N ALA A 132 -6.89 1.81 -11.05
CA ALA A 132 -7.15 2.60 -12.26
C ALA A 132 -8.15 1.89 -13.18
N LEU A 133 -8.00 0.58 -13.39
CA LEU A 133 -8.92 -0.22 -14.21
C LEU A 133 -10.34 -0.24 -13.63
N VAL A 134 -10.50 -0.40 -12.31
CA VAL A 134 -11.79 -0.24 -11.63
C VAL A 134 -12.39 1.14 -11.90
N SER A 135 -11.57 2.19 -11.86
CA SER A 135 -12.01 3.54 -12.16
C SER A 135 -12.47 3.75 -13.60
N ASP A 136 -11.94 2.96 -14.53
CA ASP A 136 -12.30 3.01 -15.95
C ASP A 136 -13.56 2.17 -16.26
N LEU A 137 -13.77 1.04 -15.52
CA LEU A 137 -14.89 0.13 -15.70
C LEU A 137 -16.19 0.60 -15.01
N TYR A 138 -16.09 1.22 -13.83
CA TYR A 138 -17.23 1.65 -13.01
C TYR A 138 -17.43 3.16 -13.08
N LYS A 139 -18.70 3.62 -13.13
CA LYS A 139 -19.06 5.04 -13.27
C LYS A 139 -19.80 5.54 -12.03
N LYS A 140 -19.67 6.84 -11.74
CA LYS A 140 -20.37 7.58 -10.65
C LYS A 140 -20.31 6.85 -9.30
N GLU A 141 -21.46 6.62 -8.65
CA GLU A 141 -21.58 6.01 -7.32
C GLU A 141 -21.04 4.57 -7.29
N GLU A 142 -21.24 3.77 -8.36
CA GLU A 142 -20.68 2.40 -8.47
C GLU A 142 -19.14 2.42 -8.39
N ARG A 143 -18.50 3.44 -8.96
CA ARG A 143 -17.04 3.57 -8.93
C ARG A 143 -16.52 3.75 -7.50
N SER A 144 -17.17 4.60 -6.69
CA SER A 144 -16.77 4.82 -5.30
C SER A 144 -16.90 3.54 -4.48
N SER A 145 -18.01 2.82 -4.65
CA SER A 145 -18.24 1.54 -3.99
C SER A 145 -17.21 0.48 -4.40
N ALA A 146 -16.93 0.34 -5.71
CA ALA A 146 -15.96 -0.63 -6.21
C ALA A 146 -14.53 -0.34 -5.72
N LEU A 147 -14.10 0.93 -5.70
CA LEU A 147 -12.82 1.32 -5.11
C LEU A 147 -12.76 1.06 -3.60
N GLY A 148 -13.89 1.24 -2.90
CA GLY A 148 -14.00 0.87 -1.48
C GLY A 148 -13.79 -0.63 -1.24
N VAL A 149 -14.32 -1.49 -2.10
CA VAL A 149 -14.09 -2.95 -2.03
C VAL A 149 -12.62 -3.29 -2.29
N ILE A 150 -11.98 -2.66 -3.26
CA ILE A 150 -10.53 -2.83 -3.55
C ILE A 150 -9.67 -2.43 -2.33
N GLU A 151 -10.00 -1.32 -1.68
CA GLU A 151 -9.25 -0.87 -0.50
C GLU A 151 -9.51 -1.77 0.71
N ALA A 152 -10.75 -2.25 0.89
CA ALA A 152 -11.07 -3.25 1.91
C ALA A 152 -10.30 -4.56 1.69
N ALA A 153 -10.20 -5.01 0.44
CA ALA A 153 -9.39 -6.18 0.06
C ALA A 153 -7.89 -5.98 0.38
N ASN A 154 -7.36 -4.79 0.11
CA ASN A 154 -5.99 -4.43 0.48
C ASN A 154 -5.78 -4.49 2.01
N GLY A 155 -6.71 -3.94 2.78
CA GLY A 155 -6.70 -3.99 4.25
C GLY A 155 -6.79 -5.43 4.78
N PHE A 156 -7.70 -6.22 4.25
CA PHE A 156 -7.85 -7.64 4.58
C PHE A 156 -6.56 -8.42 4.27
N GLY A 157 -5.96 -8.20 3.11
CA GLY A 157 -4.68 -8.80 2.73
C GLY A 157 -3.59 -8.55 3.77
N LYS A 158 -3.48 -7.33 4.33
CA LYS A 158 -2.50 -6.99 5.37
C LYS A 158 -2.69 -7.81 6.63
N VAL A 159 -3.93 -7.99 7.07
CA VAL A 159 -4.27 -8.74 8.29
C VAL A 159 -4.00 -10.24 8.11
N VAL A 160 -4.41 -10.79 6.98
CA VAL A 160 -4.31 -12.24 6.70
C VAL A 160 -2.87 -12.65 6.35
N SER A 161 -2.07 -11.73 5.79
CA SER A 161 -0.70 -12.01 5.35
C SER A 161 0.20 -12.67 6.40
N PRO A 162 0.38 -12.12 7.62
CA PRO A 162 1.24 -12.73 8.62
C PRO A 162 0.73 -14.11 9.04
N ILE A 163 -0.58 -14.30 9.08
CA ILE A 163 -1.22 -15.57 9.44
C ILE A 163 -0.91 -16.61 8.35
N LEU A 164 -1.13 -16.27 7.08
CA LEU A 164 -0.81 -17.17 5.95
C LEU A 164 0.68 -17.49 5.87
N GLY A 165 1.54 -16.48 6.07
CA GLY A 165 2.99 -16.68 6.11
C GLY A 165 3.40 -17.69 7.18
N SER A 166 2.85 -17.54 8.38
CA SER A 166 3.10 -18.47 9.49
C SER A 166 2.51 -19.87 9.25
N LEU A 167 1.33 -19.97 8.63
CA LEU A 167 0.73 -21.26 8.28
C LEU A 167 1.58 -22.02 7.24
N LEU A 168 2.03 -21.35 6.20
CA LEU A 168 2.88 -21.95 5.18
C LEU A 168 4.24 -22.35 5.75
N ALA A 169 4.76 -21.59 6.70
CA ALA A 169 6.01 -21.90 7.37
C ALA A 169 5.94 -23.17 8.25
N LEU A 170 4.73 -23.65 8.62
CA LEU A 170 4.59 -24.97 9.26
C LEU A 170 4.99 -26.14 8.35
N ILE A 171 4.89 -25.96 7.04
CA ILE A 171 5.38 -26.94 6.07
C ILE A 171 6.89 -26.76 5.88
N THR A 172 7.28 -25.60 5.40
CA THR A 172 8.66 -25.12 5.31
C THR A 172 8.62 -23.59 5.16
N TRP A 173 9.64 -22.89 5.62
CA TRP A 173 9.68 -21.44 5.49
C TRP A 173 9.70 -20.97 4.02
N TYR A 174 10.22 -21.76 3.10
CA TYR A 174 10.26 -21.43 1.67
C TYR A 174 8.93 -21.77 0.94
N ALA A 175 7.99 -22.49 1.55
CA ALA A 175 6.68 -22.80 0.96
C ALA A 175 5.91 -21.51 0.59
N LEU A 176 6.11 -20.43 1.36
CA LEU A 176 5.49 -19.14 1.06
C LEU A 176 5.86 -18.61 -0.35
N PHE A 177 7.08 -18.86 -0.83
CA PHE A 177 7.50 -18.38 -2.14
C PHE A 177 6.81 -19.14 -3.28
N PHE A 178 6.52 -20.43 -3.09
CA PHE A 178 5.74 -21.23 -4.05
C PHE A 178 4.24 -20.89 -4.05
N SER A 179 3.73 -20.31 -2.97
CA SER A 179 2.34 -19.84 -2.93
C SER A 179 2.09 -18.69 -3.93
N PHE A 180 3.07 -17.86 -4.22
CA PHE A 180 2.89 -16.73 -5.12
C PHE A 180 2.46 -17.12 -6.54
N PRO A 181 3.15 -18.04 -7.27
CA PRO A 181 2.67 -18.45 -8.59
C PRO A 181 1.31 -19.15 -8.53
N ILE A 182 1.04 -19.93 -7.47
CA ILE A 182 -0.27 -20.58 -7.27
C ILE A 182 -1.39 -19.54 -7.17
N LEU A 183 -1.13 -18.38 -6.59
CA LEU A 183 -2.10 -17.29 -6.48
C LEU A 183 -2.12 -16.40 -7.72
N THR A 184 -0.96 -16.04 -8.27
CA THR A 184 -0.87 -15.05 -9.35
C THR A 184 -1.28 -15.58 -10.70
N VAL A 185 -0.95 -16.84 -11.04
CA VAL A 185 -1.26 -17.41 -12.36
C VAL A 185 -2.77 -17.53 -12.59
N PRO A 186 -3.58 -18.11 -11.68
CA PRO A 186 -5.03 -18.15 -11.87
C PRO A 186 -5.65 -16.75 -11.99
N ILE A 187 -5.20 -15.79 -11.17
CA ILE A 187 -5.74 -14.42 -11.22
C ILE A 187 -5.32 -13.70 -12.50
N ALA A 188 -4.09 -13.90 -12.99
CA ALA A 188 -3.64 -13.35 -14.27
C ALA A 188 -4.46 -13.91 -15.44
N LEU A 189 -4.70 -15.22 -15.45
CA LEU A 189 -5.55 -15.88 -16.45
C LEU A 189 -7.01 -15.41 -16.34
N ALA A 190 -7.57 -15.36 -15.14
CA ALA A 190 -8.92 -14.87 -14.92
C ALA A 190 -9.07 -13.42 -15.41
N LEU A 191 -8.11 -12.56 -15.08
CA LEU A 191 -8.08 -11.18 -15.55
C LEU A 191 -8.01 -11.13 -17.08
N TRP A 192 -7.16 -11.98 -17.68
CA TRP A 192 -6.97 -12.01 -19.13
C TRP A 192 -8.23 -12.44 -19.88
N PHE A 193 -8.94 -13.46 -19.43
CA PHE A 193 -10.09 -14.02 -20.14
C PHE A 193 -11.41 -13.36 -19.78
N PHE A 194 -11.63 -13.00 -18.52
CA PHE A 194 -12.93 -12.49 -18.06
C PHE A 194 -13.07 -10.98 -18.07
N ILE A 195 -11.96 -10.21 -18.02
CA ILE A 195 -12.05 -8.76 -17.99
C ILE A 195 -11.92 -8.22 -19.41
N LYS A 196 -12.97 -7.53 -19.88
CA LYS A 196 -12.95 -6.75 -21.12
C LYS A 196 -12.63 -5.30 -20.79
N GLU A 197 -11.47 -4.83 -21.22
CA GLU A 197 -11.08 -3.42 -21.06
C GLU A 197 -11.87 -2.56 -22.04
N PRO A 198 -12.48 -1.43 -21.61
CA PRO A 198 -13.16 -0.51 -22.51
C PRO A 198 -12.18 0.01 -23.55
N GLN A 199 -12.56 -0.02 -24.82
CA GLN A 199 -11.81 0.68 -25.88
C GLN A 199 -12.04 2.19 -25.72
N GLN A 200 -11.39 2.81 -24.74
CA GLN A 200 -11.28 4.26 -24.72
C GLN A 200 -10.36 4.67 -25.88
N SER A 201 -10.71 5.77 -26.55
CA SER A 201 -9.81 6.37 -27.51
C SER A 201 -8.49 6.68 -26.79
N ARG A 202 -7.54 5.74 -26.93
CA ARG A 202 -6.22 5.84 -26.31
C ARG A 202 -5.49 6.99 -27.00
N ASN A 203 -5.57 8.17 -26.43
CA ASN A 203 -4.77 9.31 -26.85
C ASN A 203 -3.67 9.49 -25.80
N PRO A 204 -2.61 8.63 -25.84
CA PRO A 204 -1.55 8.67 -24.84
C PRO A 204 -0.86 10.03 -24.94
N GLN A 205 -0.77 10.73 -23.83
CA GLN A 205 -0.05 12.00 -23.80
C GLN A 205 1.43 11.76 -24.15
N PRO A 206 2.07 12.65 -24.92
CA PRO A 206 3.51 12.59 -25.13
C PRO A 206 4.26 12.59 -23.80
N ILE A 207 5.37 11.85 -23.70
CA ILE A 207 6.18 11.73 -22.46
C ILE A 207 6.65 13.13 -21.97
N SER A 208 6.92 14.05 -22.90
CA SER A 208 7.25 15.45 -22.58
C SER A 208 6.14 16.12 -21.74
N LYS A 209 4.88 15.91 -22.06
CA LYS A 209 3.75 16.46 -21.28
C LYS A 209 3.66 15.88 -19.85
N TYR A 210 4.05 14.63 -19.66
CA TYR A 210 4.15 14.05 -18.30
C TYR A 210 5.20 14.80 -17.49
N LYS A 211 6.39 15.03 -18.05
CA LYS A 211 7.46 15.80 -17.41
C LYS A 211 7.00 17.23 -17.06
N ASP A 212 6.39 17.92 -18.01
CA ASP A 212 5.91 19.29 -17.81
C ASP A 212 4.82 19.36 -16.71
N ASN A 213 3.91 18.41 -16.70
CA ASN A 213 2.86 18.30 -15.68
C ASN A 213 3.45 18.06 -14.29
N ILE A 214 4.45 17.18 -14.16
CA ILE A 214 5.15 16.93 -12.91
C ILE A 214 5.82 18.21 -12.41
N ILE A 215 6.58 18.90 -13.26
CA ILE A 215 7.28 20.14 -12.90
C ILE A 215 6.28 21.23 -12.48
N LYS A 216 5.19 21.41 -13.23
CA LYS A 216 4.14 22.39 -12.89
C LYS A 216 3.46 22.08 -11.57
N THR A 217 3.12 20.80 -11.34
CA THR A 217 2.49 20.37 -10.09
C THR A 217 3.44 20.57 -8.91
N TRP A 218 4.72 20.23 -9.08
CA TRP A 218 5.73 20.39 -8.04
C TRP A 218 5.99 21.85 -7.70
N LYS A 219 6.09 22.73 -8.70
CA LYS A 219 6.24 24.18 -8.47
C LYS A 219 5.04 24.79 -7.76
N ARG A 220 3.83 24.33 -8.06
CA ARG A 220 2.58 24.85 -7.45
C ARG A 220 2.30 24.26 -6.07
N ASP A 221 2.44 22.95 -5.93
CA ASP A 221 1.93 22.18 -4.79
C ASP A 221 3.05 21.45 -4.00
N GLY A 222 4.31 21.61 -4.36
CA GLY A 222 5.44 20.80 -3.89
C GLY A 222 5.61 20.77 -2.36
N ARG A 223 5.32 21.88 -1.66
CA ARG A 223 5.49 21.93 -0.20
C ARG A 223 4.57 20.95 0.53
N TRP A 224 3.29 20.94 0.23
CA TRP A 224 2.36 20.04 0.90
C TRP A 224 2.47 18.61 0.38
N LEU A 225 2.80 18.43 -0.91
CA LEU A 225 3.08 17.13 -1.50
C LEU A 225 4.28 16.45 -0.83
N LEU A 226 5.37 17.21 -0.62
CA LEU A 226 6.58 16.69 0.06
C LEU A 226 6.24 16.18 1.46
N VAL A 227 5.52 16.97 2.25
CA VAL A 227 5.12 16.58 3.61
C VAL A 227 4.18 15.38 3.59
N THR A 228 3.27 15.31 2.62
CA THR A 228 2.35 14.19 2.44
C THR A 228 3.12 12.90 2.07
N PHE A 229 4.11 13.01 1.18
CA PHE A 229 4.97 11.90 0.78
C PHE A 229 5.83 11.42 1.95
N LEU A 230 6.43 12.36 2.67
CA LEU A 230 7.23 12.05 3.87
C LEU A 230 6.37 11.35 4.93
N ALA A 231 5.18 11.86 5.22
CA ALA A 231 4.26 11.24 6.19
C ALA A 231 3.87 9.82 5.79
N GLY A 232 3.57 9.58 4.51
CA GLY A 232 3.23 8.25 4.00
C GLY A 232 4.41 7.27 4.04
N ALA A 233 5.59 7.70 3.62
CA ALA A 233 6.81 6.91 3.66
C ALA A 233 7.20 6.58 5.10
N LEU A 234 7.23 7.57 6.00
CA LEU A 234 7.60 7.41 7.41
C LEU A 234 6.62 6.49 8.14
N THR A 235 5.31 6.62 7.88
CA THR A 235 4.30 5.75 8.49
C THR A 235 4.54 4.28 8.16
N LEU A 236 4.83 3.96 6.89
CA LEU A 236 5.10 2.58 6.49
C LEU A 236 6.50 2.12 6.90
N PHE A 237 7.48 2.99 6.92
CA PHE A 237 8.81 2.73 7.46
C PHE A 237 8.74 2.29 8.93
N ILE A 238 8.03 3.05 9.77
CA ILE A 238 7.83 2.71 11.18
C ILE A 238 7.03 1.43 11.32
N LEU A 239 5.91 1.29 10.61
CA LEU A 239 5.04 0.12 10.71
C LEU A 239 5.78 -1.17 10.38
N PHE A 240 6.49 -1.23 9.25
CA PHE A 240 7.23 -2.42 8.85
C PHE A 240 8.46 -2.68 9.72
N GLY A 241 9.11 -1.62 10.19
CA GLY A 241 10.21 -1.73 11.14
C GLY A 241 9.76 -2.30 12.48
N VAL A 242 8.64 -1.82 13.02
CA VAL A 242 8.05 -2.30 14.28
C VAL A 242 7.55 -3.73 14.17
N LEU A 243 6.93 -4.11 13.04
CA LEU A 243 6.51 -5.49 12.83
C LEU A 243 7.71 -6.45 12.71
N PHE A 244 8.79 -6.00 12.06
CA PHE A 244 10.05 -6.75 12.02
C PHE A 244 10.62 -6.96 13.42
N PHE A 245 10.71 -5.89 14.21
CA PHE A 245 11.13 -5.94 15.61
C PHE A 245 10.24 -6.89 16.44
N LEU A 246 8.91 -6.77 16.34
CA LEU A 246 7.98 -7.60 17.09
C LEU A 246 8.15 -9.09 16.75
N SER A 247 8.36 -9.42 15.46
CA SER A 247 8.59 -10.80 15.03
C SER A 247 9.86 -11.39 15.67
N ASP A 248 10.95 -10.65 15.64
CA ASP A 248 12.25 -11.06 16.23
C ASP A 248 12.15 -11.16 17.78
N PHE A 249 11.48 -10.19 18.41
CA PHE A 249 11.27 -10.13 19.86
C PHE A 249 10.46 -11.33 20.38
N LEU A 250 9.36 -11.69 19.70
CA LEU A 250 8.51 -12.82 20.10
C LEU A 250 9.27 -14.13 20.02
N GLU A 251 10.06 -14.32 18.97
CA GLU A 251 10.85 -15.56 18.78
C GLU A 251 12.00 -15.66 19.80
N LYS A 252 12.83 -14.61 19.91
CA LYS A 252 14.01 -14.64 20.78
C LYS A 252 13.69 -14.69 22.29
N ARG A 253 12.63 -13.99 22.71
CA ARG A 253 12.28 -13.88 24.14
C ARG A 253 11.37 -14.98 24.64
N TYR A 254 10.47 -15.47 23.79
CA TYR A 254 9.41 -16.41 24.18
C TYR A 254 9.40 -17.71 23.39
N GLY A 255 10.23 -17.84 22.38
CA GLY A 255 10.18 -18.99 21.48
C GLY A 255 8.85 -19.11 20.73
N ILE A 256 8.12 -17.99 20.57
CA ILE A 256 6.83 -17.99 19.88
C ILE A 256 7.05 -18.03 18.39
N GLU A 257 6.66 -19.14 17.78
CA GLU A 257 6.77 -19.39 16.35
C GLU A 257 5.40 -19.76 15.74
N GLY A 258 5.38 -19.98 14.44
CA GLY A 258 4.23 -20.48 13.70
C GLY A 258 3.00 -19.54 13.78
N VAL A 259 1.80 -20.14 13.80
CA VAL A 259 0.52 -19.42 13.67
C VAL A 259 0.28 -18.40 14.77
N ILE A 260 0.71 -18.70 15.99
CA ILE A 260 0.53 -17.79 17.15
C ILE A 260 1.29 -16.48 16.91
N LYS A 261 2.53 -16.56 16.40
CA LYS A 261 3.31 -15.38 16.00
C LYS A 261 2.60 -14.56 14.91
N GLY A 262 2.10 -15.26 13.89
CA GLY A 262 1.32 -14.62 12.81
C GLY A 262 0.06 -13.90 13.32
N LEU A 263 -0.68 -14.50 14.26
CA LEU A 263 -1.85 -13.91 14.88
C LEU A 263 -1.49 -12.65 15.69
N ILE A 264 -0.43 -12.69 16.50
CA ILE A 264 0.03 -11.53 17.27
C ILE A 264 0.44 -10.38 16.33
N LEU A 265 1.18 -10.68 15.25
CA LEU A 265 1.58 -9.68 14.26
C LEU A 265 0.38 -9.12 13.47
N ALA A 266 -0.70 -9.88 13.35
CA ALA A 266 -1.92 -9.42 12.69
C ALA A 266 -2.70 -8.39 13.55
N ILE A 267 -2.53 -8.34 14.88
CA ILE A 267 -3.29 -7.46 15.78
C ILE A 267 -3.08 -5.96 15.44
N PRO A 268 -1.84 -5.42 15.37
CA PRO A 268 -1.62 -4.04 14.96
C PRO A 268 -2.14 -3.74 13.55
N LEU A 269 -2.03 -4.70 12.64
CA LEU A 269 -2.51 -4.56 11.25
C LEU A 269 -4.04 -4.57 11.16
N LEU A 270 -4.71 -5.35 12.01
CA LEU A 270 -6.16 -5.35 12.15
C LEU A 270 -6.65 -4.00 12.68
N ALA A 271 -6.01 -3.48 13.74
CA ALA A 271 -6.33 -2.16 14.27
C ALA A 271 -6.13 -1.07 13.19
N MET A 272 -5.00 -1.10 12.46
CA MET A 272 -4.74 -0.20 11.36
C MET A 272 -5.82 -0.29 10.27
N SER A 273 -6.17 -1.50 9.85
CA SER A 273 -7.13 -1.71 8.75
C SER A 273 -8.55 -1.28 9.14
N SER A 274 -8.98 -1.59 10.36
CA SER A 274 -10.29 -1.21 10.90
C SER A 274 -10.41 0.32 11.02
N VAL A 275 -9.39 0.97 11.59
CA VAL A 275 -9.35 2.43 11.69
C VAL A 275 -9.24 3.09 10.33
N SER A 276 -8.51 2.49 9.38
CA SER A 276 -8.39 2.97 8.00
C SER A 276 -9.74 3.00 7.28
N LEU A 277 -10.53 1.94 7.41
CA LEU A 277 -11.87 1.86 6.85
C LEU A 277 -12.81 2.89 7.50
N TRP A 278 -12.77 2.99 8.83
CA TRP A 278 -13.57 3.99 9.56
C TRP A 278 -13.19 5.42 9.16
N ALA A 279 -11.90 5.76 9.14
CA ALA A 279 -11.41 7.09 8.78
C ALA A 279 -11.76 7.44 7.33
N GLY A 280 -11.57 6.51 6.39
CA GLY A 280 -11.92 6.70 4.98
C GLY A 280 -13.39 7.07 4.80
N ASN A 281 -14.29 6.41 5.51
CA ASN A 281 -15.74 6.69 5.46
C ASN A 281 -16.12 8.05 6.09
N HIS A 282 -15.38 8.52 7.10
CA HIS A 282 -15.71 9.76 7.82
C HIS A 282 -15.12 11.02 7.20
N VAL A 283 -14.05 10.87 6.43
CA VAL A 283 -13.30 12.03 5.88
C VAL A 283 -14.09 12.80 4.81
N LYS A 284 -14.90 12.12 3.97
CA LYS A 284 -15.81 12.70 2.95
C LYS A 284 -15.23 13.95 2.25
N GLU A 285 -13.99 13.89 1.78
CA GLU A 285 -13.28 15.00 1.10
C GLU A 285 -13.12 16.31 1.91
N LYS A 286 -13.38 16.31 3.21
CA LYS A 286 -13.18 17.48 4.08
C LYS A 286 -11.71 17.61 4.47
N ILE A 287 -10.97 18.51 3.83
CA ILE A 287 -9.52 18.71 4.04
C ILE A 287 -9.17 18.96 5.51
N GLN A 288 -10.01 19.72 6.24
CA GLN A 288 -9.78 19.99 7.65
C GLN A 288 -9.83 18.71 8.49
N THR A 289 -10.73 17.80 8.18
CA THR A 289 -10.84 16.48 8.84
C THR A 289 -9.65 15.60 8.48
N MET A 290 -9.27 15.56 7.19
CA MET A 290 -8.05 14.83 6.77
C MET A 290 -6.82 15.31 7.51
N LYS A 291 -6.61 16.64 7.57
CA LYS A 291 -5.50 17.26 8.28
C LYS A 291 -5.49 16.88 9.76
N ARG A 292 -6.64 16.96 10.44
CA ARG A 292 -6.76 16.57 11.84
C ARG A 292 -6.37 15.09 12.02
N PHE A 293 -6.89 14.19 11.22
CA PHE A 293 -6.60 12.75 11.31
C PHE A 293 -5.13 12.45 11.03
N ILE A 294 -4.51 13.09 10.03
CA ILE A 294 -3.07 12.95 9.74
C ILE A 294 -2.24 13.40 10.95
N VAL A 295 -2.53 14.57 11.48
CA VAL A 295 -1.79 15.13 12.63
C VAL A 295 -2.00 14.28 13.88
N THR A 296 -3.24 13.93 14.23
CA THR A 296 -3.54 13.06 15.38
C THR A 296 -2.86 11.69 15.24
N GLY A 297 -2.92 11.10 14.04
CA GLY A 297 -2.24 9.82 13.77
C GLY A 297 -0.72 9.90 13.94
N LEU A 298 -0.08 10.97 13.43
CA LEU A 298 1.36 11.20 13.62
C LEU A 298 1.72 11.41 15.09
N PHE A 299 0.90 12.11 15.87
CA PHE A 299 1.10 12.24 17.32
C PHE A 299 0.96 10.92 18.06
N ILE A 300 -0.02 10.07 17.70
CA ILE A 300 -0.16 8.73 18.27
C ILE A 300 1.10 7.90 17.96
N VAL A 301 1.56 7.91 16.72
CA VAL A 301 2.80 7.21 16.31
C VAL A 301 4.02 7.76 17.07
N THR A 302 4.10 9.08 17.26
CA THR A 302 5.18 9.72 18.04
C THR A 302 5.20 9.21 19.47
N ILE A 303 4.05 9.20 20.15
CA ILE A 303 3.93 8.74 21.53
C ILE A 303 4.29 7.27 21.63
N GLY A 304 3.72 6.41 20.75
CA GLY A 304 4.04 5.00 20.74
C GLY A 304 5.54 4.76 20.56
N MET A 305 6.16 5.34 19.52
CA MET A 305 7.60 5.19 19.32
C MET A 305 8.44 5.69 20.49
N ALA A 306 8.00 6.74 21.17
CA ALA A 306 8.71 7.26 22.35
C ALA A 306 8.58 6.33 23.57
N LEU A 307 7.49 5.59 23.68
CA LEU A 307 7.23 4.68 24.80
C LEU A 307 7.92 3.32 24.66
N VAL A 308 8.04 2.77 23.44
CA VAL A 308 8.61 1.43 23.20
C VAL A 308 9.89 1.14 23.99
N PRO A 309 10.93 2.01 24.06
CA PRO A 309 12.18 1.67 24.76
C PRO A 309 12.04 1.52 26.27
N PHE A 310 10.94 2.00 26.87
CA PHE A 310 10.66 1.95 28.30
C PHE A 310 9.70 0.84 28.70
N LEU A 311 9.05 0.19 27.73
CA LEU A 311 8.08 -0.86 27.97
C LEU A 311 8.77 -2.20 28.20
N SER A 312 8.83 -2.65 29.44
CA SER A 312 9.37 -3.97 29.81
C SER A 312 8.30 -5.06 29.78
N ASN A 313 7.03 -4.70 29.96
CA ASN A 313 5.90 -5.62 29.93
C ASN A 313 5.43 -5.84 28.48
N THR A 314 5.38 -7.11 28.06
CA THR A 314 5.02 -7.48 26.69
C THR A 314 3.57 -7.13 26.32
N TYR A 315 2.64 -7.22 27.25
CA TYR A 315 1.25 -6.83 26.99
C TYR A 315 1.13 -5.32 26.73
N LEU A 316 1.86 -4.51 27.51
CA LEU A 316 1.93 -3.06 27.30
C LEU A 316 2.62 -2.74 25.95
N LEU A 317 3.68 -3.47 25.60
CA LEU A 317 4.34 -3.32 24.32
C LEU A 317 3.38 -3.61 23.16
N ILE A 318 2.67 -4.75 23.17
CA ILE A 318 1.70 -5.08 22.12
C ILE A 318 0.59 -4.04 22.05
N THR A 319 0.08 -3.57 23.20
CA THR A 319 -0.95 -2.51 23.25
C THR A 319 -0.45 -1.21 22.63
N ASP A 320 0.79 -0.83 22.90
CA ASP A 320 1.44 0.34 22.29
C ASP A 320 1.58 0.19 20.78
N LEU A 321 1.98 -1.00 20.30
CA LEU A 321 2.06 -1.28 18.85
C LEU A 321 0.69 -1.27 18.17
N VAL A 322 -0.38 -1.64 18.89
CA VAL A 322 -1.77 -1.43 18.42
C VAL A 322 -2.05 0.07 18.28
N GLY A 323 -1.60 0.90 19.22
CA GLY A 323 -1.66 2.36 19.12
C GLY A 323 -0.97 2.89 17.87
N ILE A 324 0.24 2.41 17.56
CA ILE A 324 0.97 2.75 16.32
C ILE A 324 0.15 2.31 15.07
N GLY A 325 -0.49 1.14 15.13
CA GLY A 325 -1.41 0.67 14.10
C GLY A 325 -2.61 1.62 13.90
N ILE A 326 -3.25 2.04 14.98
CA ILE A 326 -4.36 3.02 14.97
C ILE A 326 -3.90 4.33 14.34
N GLY A 327 -2.76 4.88 14.79
CA GLY A 327 -2.17 6.08 14.22
C GLY A 327 -1.94 5.96 12.71
N SER A 328 -1.35 4.85 12.26
CA SER A 328 -1.14 4.55 10.85
C SER A 328 -2.45 4.44 10.06
N GLY A 329 -3.48 3.86 10.67
CA GLY A 329 -4.83 3.74 10.12
C GLY A 329 -5.53 5.08 9.93
N LEU A 330 -5.25 6.08 10.76
CA LEU A 330 -5.74 7.45 10.56
C LEU A 330 -4.99 8.17 9.43
N ILE A 331 -3.69 7.96 9.32
CA ILE A 331 -2.83 8.70 8.39
C ILE A 331 -3.05 8.26 6.94
N LEU A 332 -2.92 6.95 6.65
CA LEU A 332 -2.79 6.45 5.28
C LEU A 332 -4.00 6.73 4.37
N PRO A 333 -5.28 6.50 4.78
CA PRO A 333 -6.41 6.80 3.92
C PRO A 333 -6.60 8.30 3.71
N CYS A 334 -6.28 9.12 4.73
CA CYS A 334 -6.38 10.58 4.62
C CYS A 334 -5.35 11.14 3.63
N LEU A 335 -4.12 10.61 3.62
CA LEU A 335 -3.10 10.99 2.64
C LEU A 335 -3.51 10.58 1.22
N ASN A 336 -4.03 9.35 1.03
CA ASN A 336 -4.55 8.90 -0.26
C ASN A 336 -5.65 9.82 -0.77
N THR A 337 -6.64 10.12 0.08
CA THR A 337 -7.77 10.98 -0.29
C THR A 337 -7.31 12.42 -0.56
N LEU A 338 -6.39 12.95 0.24
CA LEU A 338 -5.85 14.30 0.05
C LEU A 338 -5.15 14.42 -1.31
N ILE A 339 -4.28 13.47 -1.68
CA ILE A 339 -3.58 13.49 -2.96
C ILE A 339 -4.57 13.35 -4.12
N THR A 340 -5.51 12.44 -4.04
CA THR A 340 -6.45 12.18 -5.14
C THR A 340 -7.48 13.29 -5.34
N SER A 341 -7.86 14.02 -4.28
CA SER A 341 -8.83 15.13 -4.35
C SER A 341 -8.20 16.49 -4.65
N ALA A 342 -6.97 16.73 -4.17
CA ALA A 342 -6.31 18.03 -4.30
C ALA A 342 -5.60 18.23 -5.65
N VAL A 343 -5.23 17.14 -6.34
CA VAL A 343 -4.54 17.19 -7.62
C VAL A 343 -5.52 17.09 -8.79
N GLY A 344 -5.27 17.82 -9.88
CA GLY A 344 -6.10 17.80 -11.09
C GLY A 344 -6.19 16.41 -11.74
N SER A 345 -7.30 16.13 -12.43
CA SER A 345 -7.54 14.81 -13.05
C SER A 345 -6.42 14.35 -13.99
N LYS A 346 -5.80 15.27 -14.72
CA LYS A 346 -4.69 14.99 -15.66
C LYS A 346 -3.37 14.65 -14.96
N GLU A 347 -3.17 15.13 -13.74
CA GLU A 347 -1.93 15.00 -12.96
C GLU A 347 -2.05 13.92 -11.88
N ARG A 348 -3.30 13.53 -11.55
CA ARG A 348 -3.62 12.63 -10.44
C ARG A 348 -2.89 11.28 -10.53
N GLY A 349 -2.93 10.64 -11.68
CA GLY A 349 -2.29 9.34 -11.90
C GLY A 349 -0.80 9.37 -11.56
N ILE A 350 -0.09 10.36 -12.07
CA ILE A 350 1.36 10.52 -11.84
C ILE A 350 1.66 10.78 -10.36
N VAL A 351 0.96 11.75 -9.74
CA VAL A 351 1.22 12.10 -8.34
C VAL A 351 0.90 10.92 -7.40
N THR A 352 -0.19 10.19 -7.69
CA THR A 352 -0.54 8.98 -6.94
C THR A 352 0.50 7.87 -7.12
N SER A 353 1.06 7.71 -8.33
CA SER A 353 2.14 6.75 -8.58
C SER A 353 3.41 7.11 -7.82
N PHE A 354 3.83 8.38 -7.81
CA PHE A 354 4.97 8.84 -7.01
C PHE A 354 4.72 8.66 -5.50
N TYR A 355 3.50 8.92 -5.02
CA TYR A 355 3.14 8.65 -3.63
C TYR A 355 3.24 7.15 -3.31
N GLY A 356 2.74 6.29 -4.18
CA GLY A 356 2.93 4.83 -4.08
C GLY A 356 4.41 4.44 -4.01
N SER A 357 5.23 5.03 -4.88
CA SER A 357 6.67 4.83 -4.95
C SER A 357 7.36 5.13 -3.62
N VAL A 358 7.17 6.32 -3.06
CA VAL A 358 7.83 6.70 -1.78
C VAL A 358 7.33 5.87 -0.60
N ARG A 359 6.08 5.40 -0.62
CA ARG A 359 5.56 4.45 0.38
C ARG A 359 6.29 3.12 0.34
N PHE A 360 6.56 2.59 -0.85
CA PHE A 360 7.35 1.36 -1.00
C PHE A 360 8.80 1.56 -0.55
N LEU A 361 9.39 2.73 -0.77
CA LEU A 361 10.70 3.07 -0.21
C LEU A 361 10.67 3.10 1.32
N GLY A 362 9.59 3.61 1.93
CA GLY A 362 9.39 3.51 3.38
C GLY A 362 9.40 2.05 3.86
N VAL A 363 8.61 1.17 3.23
CA VAL A 363 8.61 -0.27 3.52
C VAL A 363 10.00 -0.88 3.37
N ALA A 364 10.73 -0.50 2.31
CA ALA A 364 12.06 -1.02 2.01
C ALA A 364 13.09 -0.73 3.11
N LEU A 365 13.01 0.45 3.70
CA LEU A 365 14.00 0.93 4.68
C LEU A 365 13.68 0.52 6.13
N GLY A 366 12.40 0.21 6.43
CA GLY A 366 11.98 -0.14 7.79
C GLY A 366 12.79 -1.29 8.40
N PRO A 367 12.66 -2.52 7.89
CA PRO A 367 13.34 -3.68 8.46
C PRO A 367 14.87 -3.54 8.55
N PRO A 368 15.61 -3.08 7.53
CA PRO A 368 17.07 -2.98 7.64
C PRO A 368 17.52 -1.93 8.66
N VAL A 369 16.85 -0.80 8.76
CA VAL A 369 17.21 0.23 9.76
C VAL A 369 16.90 -0.27 11.18
N PHE A 370 15.75 -0.92 11.38
CA PHE A 370 15.42 -1.50 12.69
C PHE A 370 16.35 -2.66 13.05
N GLY A 371 16.76 -3.49 12.09
CA GLY A 371 17.74 -4.54 12.30
C GLY A 371 19.15 -4.01 12.60
N ALA A 372 19.61 -3.00 11.85
CA ALA A 372 20.93 -2.41 12.04
C ALA A 372 21.06 -1.65 13.38
N LEU A 373 20.00 -0.99 13.83
CA LEU A 373 19.97 -0.20 15.06
C LEU A 373 19.35 -0.96 16.25
N ALA A 374 19.15 -2.27 16.16
CA ALA A 374 18.56 -3.08 17.23
C ALA A 374 19.27 -2.91 18.57
N ASN A 375 20.60 -2.79 18.57
CA ASN A 375 21.43 -2.58 19.77
C ASN A 375 21.38 -1.13 20.29
N ALA A 376 20.97 -0.17 19.47
CA ALA A 376 20.86 1.24 19.82
C ALA A 376 19.41 1.66 20.04
N LYS A 377 18.68 0.93 20.90
CA LYS A 377 17.21 1.05 21.05
C LYS A 377 16.74 2.50 21.27
N TYR A 378 17.40 3.27 22.12
CA TYR A 378 16.99 4.66 22.36
C TYR A 378 17.13 5.51 21.12
N LEU A 379 18.25 5.42 20.39
CA LEU A 379 18.44 6.13 19.13
C LEU A 379 17.39 5.72 18.10
N LEU A 380 17.11 4.42 17.98
CA LEU A 380 16.13 3.89 17.04
C LEU A 380 14.73 4.45 17.34
N TYR A 381 14.24 4.23 18.54
CA TYR A 381 12.83 4.54 18.85
C TYR A 381 12.59 6.03 19.07
N LEU A 382 13.45 6.72 19.85
CA LEU A 382 13.31 8.16 20.07
C LEU A 382 13.65 8.98 18.82
N GLY A 383 14.60 8.53 17.99
CA GLY A 383 14.88 9.13 16.70
C GLY A 383 13.65 9.07 15.77
N ASN A 384 12.99 7.92 15.70
CA ASN A 384 11.76 7.77 14.92
C ASN A 384 10.57 8.56 15.51
N ALA A 385 10.46 8.64 16.83
CA ALA A 385 9.49 9.51 17.48
C ALA A 385 9.72 10.98 17.10
N GLY A 386 10.98 11.44 17.12
CA GLY A 386 11.36 12.78 16.67
C GLY A 386 11.01 13.05 15.22
N LEU A 387 11.30 12.11 14.31
CA LEU A 387 10.93 12.22 12.91
C LEU A 387 9.41 12.29 12.71
N ALA A 388 8.63 11.48 13.44
CA ALA A 388 7.17 11.49 13.39
C ALA A 388 6.62 12.82 13.94
N LEU A 389 7.17 13.33 15.03
CA LEU A 389 6.80 14.63 15.62
C LEU A 389 7.07 15.78 14.64
N ILE A 390 8.28 15.84 14.08
CA ILE A 390 8.66 16.87 13.08
C ILE A 390 7.71 16.81 11.88
N THR A 391 7.43 15.60 11.38
CA THR A 391 6.49 15.40 10.27
C THR A 391 5.09 15.86 10.63
N GLY A 392 4.62 15.62 11.86
CA GLY A 392 3.35 16.10 12.38
C GLY A 392 3.27 17.63 12.44
N ILE A 393 4.32 18.29 12.93
CA ILE A 393 4.43 19.75 12.96
C ILE A 393 4.42 20.30 11.52
N LEU A 394 5.22 19.72 10.62
CA LEU A 394 5.23 20.11 9.21
C LEU A 394 3.86 19.94 8.56
N ALA A 395 3.12 18.88 8.90
CA ALA A 395 1.76 18.65 8.40
C ALA A 395 0.78 19.76 8.85
N ILE A 396 0.92 20.26 10.08
CA ILE A 396 0.12 21.40 10.58
C ILE A 396 0.37 22.65 9.71
N TRP A 397 1.60 22.91 9.32
CA TRP A 397 1.97 24.12 8.57
C TRP A 397 1.76 23.98 7.06
N ALA A 398 2.08 22.83 6.47
CA ALA A 398 2.09 22.62 5.03
C ALA A 398 0.72 22.23 4.46
N ILE A 399 -0.07 21.43 5.18
CA ILE A 399 -1.38 21.00 4.70
C ILE A 399 -2.38 22.16 4.88
N ARG A 400 -2.52 22.97 3.84
CA ARG A 400 -3.49 24.08 3.73
C ARG A 400 -4.53 23.72 2.68
N LYS A 401 -5.69 24.43 2.67
CA LYS A 401 -6.67 24.29 1.58
C LYS A 401 -6.00 24.59 0.25
N PRO A 402 -5.90 23.63 -0.70
CA PRO A 402 -5.43 23.92 -2.05
C PRO A 402 -6.33 25.01 -2.69
N GLU A 403 -5.75 25.86 -3.51
CA GLU A 403 -6.49 26.97 -4.16
C GLU A 403 -7.71 26.49 -4.96
N ARG A 404 -7.61 25.33 -5.61
CA ARG A 404 -8.73 24.71 -6.35
C ARG A 404 -9.94 24.34 -5.47
N LEU A 405 -9.73 24.06 -4.19
CA LEU A 405 -10.81 23.76 -3.24
C LEU A 405 -11.27 25.02 -2.47
N ARG A 406 -10.61 26.16 -2.69
CA ARG A 406 -11.07 27.47 -2.19
C ARG A 406 -12.19 28.06 -3.04
N SER A 407 -12.42 27.56 -4.25
CA SER A 407 -13.43 28.08 -5.15
C SER A 407 -14.41 26.98 -5.61
N PRO A 408 -15.37 26.60 -4.77
CA PRO A 408 -16.44 25.74 -5.20
C PRO A 408 -17.76 26.47 -5.29
N HIS A 409 -18.01 27.50 -5.98
CA HIS A 409 -19.36 28.05 -6.23
C HIS A 409 -19.33 29.50 -6.80
N GLY A 410 -18.37 29.75 -7.75
CA GLY A 410 -18.44 30.96 -8.54
C GLY A 410 -19.41 30.90 -9.73
N HIS A 411 -19.76 29.69 -10.22
CA HIS A 411 -20.46 29.57 -11.51
C HIS A 411 -21.84 28.91 -11.49
N SER A 412 -22.32 28.35 -10.39
CA SER A 412 -23.64 27.72 -10.37
C SER A 412 -24.76 28.65 -9.87
N ARG A 413 -24.48 29.82 -9.28
CA ARG A 413 -25.51 30.76 -8.85
C ARG A 413 -25.99 31.73 -9.93
N VAL A 414 -25.28 31.81 -11.05
CA VAL A 414 -25.69 32.70 -12.16
C VAL A 414 -26.77 32.07 -13.03
N TYR A 415 -26.82 30.73 -13.12
CA TYR A 415 -27.83 30.05 -13.95
C TYR A 415 -29.23 29.91 -13.30
N LEU A 416 -29.33 29.95 -11.98
CA LEU A 416 -30.63 29.78 -11.29
C LEU A 416 -31.38 31.10 -11.05
N ARG A 417 -30.78 32.25 -11.36
CA ARG A 417 -31.49 33.57 -11.20
C ARG A 417 -32.11 34.09 -12.48
N ARG A 418 -31.92 33.44 -13.63
CA ARG A 418 -32.44 33.91 -14.93
C ARG A 418 -33.75 33.25 -15.35
N ASN A 419 -34.26 32.28 -14.62
CA ASN A 419 -35.54 31.60 -14.93
C ASN A 419 -36.66 31.91 -13.96
N ARG A 420 -36.63 33.04 -13.25
CA ARG A 420 -37.78 33.54 -12.43
C ARG A 420 -38.22 34.93 -12.81
N LEU A 421 -38.29 35.25 -14.06
CA LEU A 421 -39.09 36.35 -14.57
C LEU A 421 -39.89 35.79 -15.73
N GLY A 422 -41.05 35.25 -15.40
CA GLY A 422 -42.10 34.91 -16.36
C GLY A 422 -42.75 36.20 -16.83
N PRO A 423 -43.35 36.20 -18.02
CA PRO A 423 -43.98 37.40 -18.59
C PRO A 423 -45.31 37.70 -17.89
N THR A 424 -45.53 38.95 -17.58
CA THR A 424 -46.85 39.54 -17.50
C THR A 424 -47.31 39.88 -18.89
#